data_2047dd8839a968c7e85299bc4c0b1b73
#
_entry.id   2047dd8839a968c7e85299bc4c0b1b73
#
_cell.length_a   1.000
_cell.length_b   1.000
_cell.length_c   1.000
_cell.angle_alpha   90.00
_cell.angle_beta   90.00
_cell.angle_gamma   90.00
#
_symmetry.space_group_name_H-M   'P 1'
#
loop_
_entity.id
_entity.type
_entity.pdbx_description
1 polymer ?
#
loop_
_entity_poly.entity_id
_entity_poly.type
_entity_poly.pdbx_seq_one_letter_code
_entity_poly.pdbx_strand_id
1 'polypeptide(L)'
;MTMEVYESMTQQDYKSDLPGYYENSTCATEYGGVRRQKHARSPGLNIQPGEILKVSSRRFAADRWVVGTFNADNRLYVFGCSVPSQPDVSIGWVEEVDPITLETIRQSPDLKTGGHNWCGGAAVLADGTLITGFGNRIHKLTQDLELIAELELPVDHAHNGISLLSDGMMITRNLEHDHNKASVFTIFNPNTLKVVKTVEFLGASIGRFCVDPTPEGDYVYATTPTHIHRLIYKDQNLVLDENWSASWFTKGTWPFSSVRIT
;
A
#
# COMPACT_ATOMS: atom_id res chain seq x y z
N MET A 1 -31.03 5.25 18.89
CA MET A 1 -30.75 4.35 17.76
C MET A 1 -29.29 4.47 17.38
N THR A 2 -28.37 4.10 18.23
CA THR A 2 -26.96 4.48 18.09
C THR A 2 -25.99 3.32 18.27
N MET A 3 -26.37 2.22 18.87
CA MET A 3 -25.46 1.06 19.03
C MET A 3 -25.90 -0.19 18.26
N GLU A 4 -27.20 -0.44 18.13
CA GLU A 4 -27.69 -1.67 17.47
C GLU A 4 -27.35 -1.76 15.97
N VAL A 5 -27.29 -0.63 15.25
CA VAL A 5 -26.95 -0.64 13.82
C VAL A 5 -25.48 -0.96 13.61
N TYR A 6 -24.61 -0.58 14.55
CA TYR A 6 -23.18 -0.85 14.44
C TYR A 6 -22.82 -2.30 14.81
N GLU A 7 -23.46 -2.87 15.83
CA GLU A 7 -23.27 -4.27 16.19
C GLU A 7 -23.71 -5.24 15.07
N SER A 8 -24.75 -4.90 14.31
CA SER A 8 -25.16 -5.71 13.16
C SER A 8 -24.19 -5.65 11.97
N MET A 9 -23.38 -4.59 11.84
CA MET A 9 -22.39 -4.45 10.79
C MET A 9 -21.06 -5.11 11.15
N THR A 10 -20.74 -5.29 12.44
CA THR A 10 -19.49 -5.92 12.90
C THR A 10 -19.52 -7.45 12.84
N GLN A 11 -20.68 -8.06 12.66
CA GLN A 11 -20.85 -9.53 12.67
C GLN A 11 -20.90 -10.18 11.27
N GLN A 12 -20.68 -9.44 10.19
CA GLN A 12 -20.49 -10.09 8.90
C GLN A 12 -19.03 -10.56 8.79
N ASP A 13 -18.84 -11.89 8.77
CA ASP A 13 -17.57 -12.59 8.53
C ASP A 13 -17.05 -12.31 7.10
N TYR A 14 -16.61 -11.08 6.84
CA TYR A 14 -15.94 -10.76 5.60
C TYR A 14 -14.50 -11.26 5.66
N LYS A 15 -14.28 -12.43 5.10
CA LYS A 15 -12.93 -12.94 4.90
C LYS A 15 -12.34 -12.37 3.62
N SER A 16 -11.08 -11.96 3.68
CA SER A 16 -10.32 -11.64 2.49
C SER A 16 -10.07 -12.92 1.68
N ASP A 17 -10.42 -12.91 0.41
CA ASP A 17 -10.08 -13.98 -0.55
C ASP A 17 -8.78 -13.68 -1.31
N LEU A 18 -8.00 -12.68 -0.85
CA LEU A 18 -6.73 -12.31 -1.45
C LEU A 18 -5.64 -13.25 -0.94
N PRO A 19 -5.06 -14.13 -1.78
CA PRO A 19 -4.01 -15.04 -1.36
C PRO A 19 -2.83 -14.31 -0.73
N GLY A 20 -2.34 -14.83 0.42
CA GLY A 20 -1.21 -14.29 1.14
C GLY A 20 -1.48 -13.07 2.01
N TYR A 21 -2.65 -12.44 1.90
CA TYR A 21 -3.12 -11.41 2.82
C TYR A 21 -3.93 -12.01 3.97
N TYR A 22 -4.08 -11.22 5.03
CA TYR A 22 -4.81 -11.65 6.22
C TYR A 22 -6.30 -11.88 5.89
N GLU A 23 -6.79 -13.08 6.19
CA GLU A 23 -8.14 -13.50 5.81
C GLU A 23 -9.25 -12.71 6.53
N ASN A 24 -9.02 -12.37 7.82
CA ASN A 24 -9.99 -11.67 8.64
C ASN A 24 -9.84 -10.13 8.49
N SER A 25 -9.91 -9.68 7.25
CA SER A 25 -9.78 -8.27 6.87
C SER A 25 -10.68 -7.94 5.68
N THR A 26 -11.32 -6.78 5.73
CA THR A 26 -12.06 -6.21 4.59
C THR A 26 -11.17 -5.32 3.71
N CYS A 27 -10.02 -4.89 4.24
CA CYS A 27 -9.03 -4.04 3.56
C CYS A 27 -7.63 -4.34 4.10
N ALA A 28 -7.08 -5.51 3.75
CA ALA A 28 -5.75 -5.95 4.21
C ALA A 28 -4.59 -5.16 3.60
N THR A 29 -4.82 -4.39 2.57
CA THR A 29 -3.81 -3.54 1.92
C THR A 29 -4.45 -2.35 1.25
N GLU A 30 -3.65 -1.34 0.95
CA GLU A 30 -4.07 -0.14 0.25
C GLU A 30 -4.78 -0.48 -1.08
N TYR A 31 -5.92 0.16 -1.32
CA TYR A 31 -6.77 -0.03 -2.50
C TYR A 31 -7.39 -1.42 -2.69
N GLY A 32 -7.47 -2.22 -1.64
CA GLY A 32 -8.23 -3.47 -1.64
C GLY A 32 -7.60 -4.62 -2.41
N GLY A 33 -6.28 -4.66 -2.53
CA GLY A 33 -5.56 -5.80 -3.09
C GLY A 33 -4.54 -5.47 -4.16
N VAL A 34 -3.86 -6.49 -4.65
CA VAL A 34 -2.76 -6.38 -5.64
C VAL A 34 -3.20 -5.74 -6.96
N ARG A 35 -4.43 -5.97 -7.38
CA ARG A 35 -5.03 -5.35 -8.58
C ARG A 35 -5.48 -3.90 -8.37
N ARG A 36 -5.43 -3.38 -7.14
CA ARG A 36 -5.78 -2.00 -6.75
C ARG A 36 -7.18 -1.55 -7.22
N GLN A 37 -8.14 -2.43 -7.17
CA GLN A 37 -9.49 -2.21 -7.73
C GLN A 37 -10.31 -1.19 -6.95
N LYS A 38 -9.92 -0.85 -5.72
CA LYS A 38 -10.64 0.07 -4.81
C LYS A 38 -12.10 -0.37 -4.56
N HIS A 39 -12.36 -1.66 -4.63
CA HIS A 39 -13.67 -2.22 -4.42
C HIS A 39 -13.88 -2.54 -2.94
N ALA A 40 -14.84 -1.85 -2.31
CA ALA A 40 -15.28 -2.20 -0.97
C ALA A 40 -16.15 -3.46 -1.06
N ARG A 41 -15.83 -4.46 -0.26
CA ARG A 41 -16.58 -5.72 -0.18
C ARG A 41 -17.77 -5.67 0.79
N SER A 42 -17.98 -4.50 1.42
CA SER A 42 -19.12 -4.27 2.30
C SER A 42 -20.38 -3.91 1.51
N PRO A 43 -21.58 -4.16 2.04
CA PRO A 43 -22.85 -3.82 1.37
C PRO A 43 -23.08 -2.32 1.21
N GLY A 44 -22.14 -1.47 1.66
CA GLY A 44 -22.27 -0.02 1.61
C GLY A 44 -23.16 0.53 2.72
N LEU A 45 -23.37 1.83 2.68
CA LEU A 45 -24.24 2.52 3.64
C LEU A 45 -25.70 2.35 3.19
N ASN A 46 -26.47 1.54 3.91
CA ASN A 46 -27.90 1.37 3.65
C ASN A 46 -28.70 2.54 4.24
N ILE A 47 -28.55 3.74 3.66
CA ILE A 47 -29.23 4.96 4.10
C ILE A 47 -30.62 4.97 3.49
N GLN A 48 -31.66 5.02 4.33
CA GLN A 48 -33.05 5.09 3.89
C GLN A 48 -33.46 6.55 3.63
N PRO A 49 -34.48 6.79 2.77
CA PRO A 49 -35.01 8.14 2.55
C PRO A 49 -35.43 8.80 3.88
N GLY A 50 -34.91 10.00 4.12
CA GLY A 50 -35.16 10.76 5.35
C GLY A 50 -34.20 10.49 6.51
N GLU A 51 -33.28 9.55 6.38
CA GLU A 51 -32.19 9.37 7.34
C GLU A 51 -31.07 10.39 7.14
N ILE A 52 -30.46 10.79 8.24
CA ILE A 52 -29.34 11.76 8.24
C ILE A 52 -28.06 11.01 8.59
N LEU A 53 -27.08 11.07 7.67
CA LEU A 53 -25.74 10.56 7.91
C LEU A 53 -24.98 11.51 8.86
N LYS A 54 -24.58 10.99 10.02
CA LYS A 54 -23.66 11.71 10.91
C LYS A 54 -22.23 11.32 10.56
N VAL A 55 -21.41 12.30 10.20
CA VAL A 55 -19.99 12.13 9.90
C VAL A 55 -19.16 12.61 11.09
N SER A 56 -18.25 11.75 11.55
CA SER A 56 -17.22 12.11 12.52
C SER A 56 -15.88 12.25 11.80
N SER A 57 -15.05 13.19 12.25
CA SER A 57 -13.72 13.40 11.69
C SER A 57 -12.72 13.72 12.79
N ARG A 58 -11.47 13.33 12.57
CA ARG A 58 -10.34 13.68 13.43
C ARG A 58 -9.24 14.33 12.60
N ARG A 59 -8.54 15.31 13.20
CA ARG A 59 -7.28 15.84 12.65
C ARG A 59 -6.11 15.24 13.40
N PHE A 60 -5.10 14.81 12.67
CA PHE A 60 -3.82 14.42 13.22
C PHE A 60 -2.95 15.66 13.50
N ALA A 61 -1.80 15.46 14.13
CA ALA A 61 -0.84 16.54 14.40
C ALA A 61 -0.44 17.23 13.09
N ALA A 62 -0.08 18.52 13.17
CA ALA A 62 0.20 19.35 11.99
C ALA A 62 1.41 18.88 11.17
N ASP A 63 2.31 18.11 11.78
CA ASP A 63 3.49 17.49 11.17
C ASP A 63 3.21 16.10 10.57
N ARG A 64 1.98 15.59 10.68
CA ARG A 64 1.59 14.25 10.24
C ARG A 64 0.65 14.28 9.04
N TRP A 65 1.04 13.56 8.00
CA TRP A 65 0.23 13.34 6.80
C TRP A 65 -0.34 11.92 6.78
N VAL A 66 -1.67 11.81 6.86
CA VAL A 66 -2.40 10.54 6.72
C VAL A 66 -2.46 10.16 5.25
N VAL A 67 -2.08 8.94 4.93
CA VAL A 67 -2.06 8.42 3.56
C VAL A 67 -3.14 7.38 3.32
N GLY A 68 -3.45 6.54 4.29
CA GLY A 68 -4.46 5.51 4.11
C GLY A 68 -4.83 4.78 5.40
N THR A 69 -5.76 3.87 5.24
CA THR A 69 -6.27 2.98 6.28
C THR A 69 -6.22 1.54 5.80
N PHE A 70 -6.11 0.62 6.73
CA PHE A 70 -6.28 -0.82 6.52
C PHE A 70 -6.83 -1.45 7.81
N ASN A 71 -7.27 -2.70 7.76
CA ASN A 71 -7.84 -3.35 8.94
C ASN A 71 -7.46 -4.82 9.06
N ALA A 72 -7.54 -5.34 10.27
CA ALA A 72 -7.45 -6.76 10.62
C ALA A 72 -8.20 -7.00 11.93
N ASP A 73 -8.95 -8.11 12.04
CA ASP A 73 -9.68 -8.50 13.25
C ASP A 73 -10.55 -7.38 13.86
N ASN A 74 -11.26 -6.63 13.02
CA ASN A 74 -12.04 -5.44 13.41
C ASN A 74 -11.21 -4.26 13.97
N ARG A 75 -9.89 -4.35 13.94
CA ARG A 75 -8.98 -3.26 14.31
C ARG A 75 -8.78 -2.36 13.10
N LEU A 76 -8.96 -1.07 13.29
CA LEU A 76 -8.74 -0.07 12.24
C LEU A 76 -7.38 0.58 12.42
N TYR A 77 -6.54 0.49 11.41
CA TYR A 77 -5.24 1.12 11.38
C TYR A 77 -5.24 2.30 10.41
N VAL A 78 -4.60 3.37 10.84
CA VAL A 78 -4.30 4.54 10.02
C VAL A 78 -2.79 4.64 9.91
N PHE A 79 -2.27 4.92 8.72
CA PHE A 79 -0.85 5.08 8.51
C PHE A 79 -0.52 6.34 7.72
N GLY A 80 0.67 6.84 7.94
CA GLY A 80 1.14 8.05 7.31
C GLY A 80 2.62 8.33 7.56
N CYS A 81 3.07 9.47 7.09
CA CYS A 81 4.41 9.98 7.32
C CYS A 81 4.40 11.47 7.67
N SER A 82 5.57 12.02 7.96
CA SER A 82 5.74 13.46 8.13
C SER A 82 5.30 14.21 6.88
N VAL A 83 4.80 15.42 7.08
CA VAL A 83 4.36 16.29 5.97
C VAL A 83 5.56 16.58 5.05
N PRO A 84 5.45 16.41 3.72
CA PRO A 84 6.57 16.61 2.78
C PRO A 84 7.21 18.00 2.83
N SER A 85 6.47 19.02 3.27
CA SER A 85 6.99 20.38 3.45
C SER A 85 7.84 20.56 4.71
N GLN A 86 7.99 19.52 5.54
CA GLN A 86 8.77 19.52 6.79
C GLN A 86 9.84 18.42 6.74
N PRO A 87 10.89 18.57 5.91
CA PRO A 87 11.88 17.53 5.68
C PRO A 87 12.72 17.17 6.92
N ASP A 88 12.82 18.07 7.90
CA ASP A 88 13.56 17.83 9.15
C ASP A 88 12.87 16.82 10.07
N VAL A 89 11.59 16.55 9.84
CA VAL A 89 10.78 15.55 10.56
C VAL A 89 10.47 14.40 9.61
N SER A 90 11.43 13.51 9.39
CA SER A 90 11.25 12.39 8.45
C SER A 90 10.96 11.10 9.21
N ILE A 91 9.68 10.90 9.56
CA ILE A 91 9.17 9.70 10.23
C ILE A 91 8.01 9.09 9.47
N GLY A 92 7.87 7.76 9.56
CA GLY A 92 6.64 7.03 9.29
C GLY A 92 5.96 6.64 10.59
N TRP A 93 4.68 6.36 10.56
CA TRP A 93 3.91 5.94 11.72
C TRP A 93 2.68 5.12 11.33
N VAL A 94 2.22 4.29 12.26
CA VAL A 94 0.95 3.56 12.20
C VAL A 94 0.23 3.78 13.53
N GLU A 95 -1.06 4.06 13.48
CA GLU A 95 -1.94 4.12 14.65
C GLU A 95 -3.08 3.13 14.51
N GLU A 96 -3.41 2.42 15.58
CA GLU A 96 -4.70 1.78 15.76
C GLU A 96 -5.65 2.80 16.37
N VAL A 97 -6.80 2.96 15.74
CA VAL A 97 -7.83 3.90 16.18
C VAL A 97 -9.14 3.18 16.44
N ASP A 98 -9.89 3.68 17.41
CA ASP A 98 -11.26 3.23 17.61
C ASP A 98 -12.11 3.63 16.39
N PRO A 99 -12.79 2.68 15.73
CA PRO A 99 -13.51 2.96 14.49
C PRO A 99 -14.75 3.85 14.67
N ILE A 100 -15.20 4.06 15.91
CA ILE A 100 -16.38 4.88 16.24
C ILE A 100 -15.97 6.28 16.67
N THR A 101 -15.06 6.35 17.66
CA THR A 101 -14.62 7.63 18.25
C THR A 101 -13.47 8.25 17.48
N LEU A 102 -12.73 7.45 16.69
CA LEU A 102 -11.48 7.77 16.01
C LEU A 102 -10.34 8.13 16.98
N GLU A 103 -10.48 7.83 18.27
CA GLU A 103 -9.40 8.04 19.25
C GLU A 103 -8.29 7.02 19.07
N THR A 104 -7.06 7.43 19.34
CA THR A 104 -5.90 6.53 19.29
C THR A 104 -5.99 5.50 20.40
N ILE A 105 -6.00 4.21 20.03
CA ILE A 105 -5.88 3.09 20.97
C ILE A 105 -4.39 2.84 21.25
N ARG A 106 -3.58 2.80 20.19
CA ARG A 106 -2.12 2.65 20.28
C ARG A 106 -1.43 3.21 19.05
N GLN A 107 -0.13 3.41 19.14
CA GLN A 107 0.70 3.92 18.06
C GLN A 107 2.01 3.15 18.00
N SER A 108 2.53 2.95 16.80
CA SER A 108 3.88 2.45 16.60
C SER A 108 4.93 3.40 17.15
N PRO A 109 6.15 2.96 17.42
CA PRO A 109 7.28 3.88 17.51
C PRO A 109 7.43 4.69 16.22
N ASP A 110 8.18 5.78 16.27
CA ASP A 110 8.56 6.52 15.07
C ASP A 110 9.39 5.61 14.17
N LEU A 111 8.92 5.40 12.93
CA LEU A 111 9.51 4.51 11.95
C LEU A 111 10.42 5.31 11.02
N LYS A 112 11.63 4.81 10.79
CA LYS A 112 12.60 5.49 9.92
C LYS A 112 12.11 5.54 8.48
N THR A 113 12.47 6.61 7.77
CA THR A 113 12.15 6.81 6.36
C THR A 113 13.40 6.91 5.47
N GLY A 114 14.59 6.86 6.08
CA GLY A 114 15.84 7.11 5.38
C GLY A 114 15.98 8.56 4.86
N GLY A 115 15.26 9.52 5.46
CA GLY A 115 15.27 10.91 5.02
C GLY A 115 14.24 11.27 3.95
N HIS A 116 13.39 10.33 3.55
CA HIS A 116 12.41 10.53 2.47
C HIS A 116 10.97 10.55 3.02
N ASN A 117 10.33 11.70 3.00
CA ASN A 117 8.96 11.90 3.50
C ASN A 117 7.90 11.35 2.52
N TRP A 118 7.79 10.04 2.40
CA TRP A 118 6.81 9.40 1.53
C TRP A 118 6.31 8.07 2.08
N CYS A 119 5.01 7.80 1.90
CA CYS A 119 4.40 6.54 2.28
C CYS A 119 4.27 5.61 1.06
N GLY A 120 5.03 4.53 1.09
CA GLY A 120 5.00 3.51 0.04
C GLY A 120 3.73 2.67 0.04
N GLY A 121 3.21 2.35 1.22
CA GLY A 121 2.01 1.54 1.39
C GLY A 121 2.03 0.73 2.69
N ALA A 122 0.96 -0.01 2.92
CA ALA A 122 0.81 -0.92 4.05
C ALA A 122 0.04 -2.18 3.65
N ALA A 123 0.32 -3.29 4.34
CA ALA A 123 -0.38 -4.54 4.16
C ALA A 123 -0.39 -5.36 5.46
N VAL A 124 -1.44 -6.16 5.66
CA VAL A 124 -1.50 -7.21 6.69
C VAL A 124 -1.33 -8.55 5.97
N LEU A 125 -0.29 -9.29 6.34
CA LEU A 125 0.02 -10.58 5.76
C LEU A 125 -0.81 -11.71 6.39
N ALA A 126 -0.83 -12.88 5.77
CA ALA A 126 -1.60 -14.02 6.23
C ALA A 126 -1.28 -14.47 7.66
N ASP A 127 -0.06 -14.24 8.14
CA ASP A 127 0.38 -14.51 9.51
C ASP A 127 -0.06 -13.44 10.53
N GLY A 128 -0.81 -12.41 10.08
CA GLY A 128 -1.26 -11.29 10.89
C GLY A 128 -0.21 -10.19 11.11
N THR A 129 1.00 -10.34 10.59
CA THR A 129 1.99 -9.26 10.69
C THR A 129 1.72 -8.13 9.70
N LEU A 130 2.10 -6.92 10.08
CA LEU A 130 1.97 -5.74 9.25
C LEU A 130 3.29 -5.46 8.52
N ILE A 131 3.22 -5.18 7.23
CA ILE A 131 4.34 -4.65 6.45
C ILE A 131 3.98 -3.23 6.05
N THR A 132 4.87 -2.28 6.32
CA THR A 132 4.73 -0.87 5.91
C THR A 132 5.98 -0.39 5.22
N GLY A 133 5.81 0.50 4.23
CA GLY A 133 6.92 1.16 3.54
C GLY A 133 6.88 2.66 3.75
N PHE A 134 7.98 3.22 4.24
CA PHE A 134 8.15 4.67 4.42
C PHE A 134 9.51 5.09 3.87
N GLY A 135 9.51 6.01 2.92
CA GLY A 135 10.73 6.42 2.24
C GLY A 135 11.43 5.23 1.57
N ASN A 136 12.70 4.96 1.92
CA ASN A 136 13.44 3.80 1.46
C ASN A 136 13.53 2.67 2.51
N ARG A 137 12.56 2.61 3.44
CA ARG A 137 12.50 1.62 4.52
C ARG A 137 11.24 0.78 4.45
N ILE A 138 11.40 -0.51 4.73
CA ILE A 138 10.29 -1.43 4.97
C ILE A 138 10.35 -1.84 6.44
N HIS A 139 9.19 -1.82 7.10
CA HIS A 139 9.06 -2.22 8.50
C HIS A 139 8.10 -3.40 8.60
N LYS A 140 8.44 -4.36 9.45
CA LYS A 140 7.56 -5.45 9.88
C LYS A 140 7.14 -5.18 11.32
N LEU A 141 5.82 -5.16 11.55
CA LEU A 141 5.22 -4.88 12.86
C LEU A 141 4.32 -6.05 13.28
N THR A 142 4.12 -6.20 14.58
CA THR A 142 3.00 -6.99 15.11
C THR A 142 1.68 -6.25 14.88
N GLN A 143 0.54 -6.92 15.08
CA GLN A 143 -0.76 -6.23 15.12
C GLN A 143 -0.85 -5.23 16.29
N ASP A 144 -0.05 -5.41 17.34
CA ASP A 144 0.04 -4.47 18.46
C ASP A 144 1.00 -3.32 18.20
N LEU A 145 1.45 -3.17 16.93
CA LEU A 145 2.32 -2.11 16.43
C LEU A 145 3.74 -2.11 17.02
N GLU A 146 4.19 -3.23 17.56
CA GLU A 146 5.56 -3.42 17.98
C GLU A 146 6.45 -3.67 16.75
N LEU A 147 7.58 -2.98 16.67
CA LEU A 147 8.53 -3.16 15.56
C LEU A 147 9.28 -4.48 15.71
N ILE A 148 9.10 -5.39 14.76
CA ILE A 148 9.79 -6.69 14.71
C ILE A 148 11.12 -6.56 13.98
N ALA A 149 11.13 -5.90 12.82
CA ALA A 149 12.31 -5.79 11.97
C ALA A 149 12.18 -4.63 10.96
N GLU A 150 13.31 -4.20 10.41
CA GLU A 150 13.43 -3.15 9.42
C GLU A 150 14.35 -3.61 8.27
N LEU A 151 14.01 -3.23 7.04
CA LEU A 151 14.83 -3.39 5.84
C LEU A 151 15.13 -2.04 5.22
N GLU A 152 16.39 -1.74 4.99
CA GLU A 152 16.81 -0.65 4.10
C GLU A 152 16.79 -1.12 2.65
N LEU A 153 16.06 -0.42 1.80
CA LEU A 153 15.98 -0.71 0.38
C LEU A 153 17.24 -0.20 -0.35
N PRO A 154 17.71 -0.91 -1.40
CA PRO A 154 18.98 -0.61 -2.06
C PRO A 154 19.05 0.75 -2.75
N VAL A 155 17.89 1.29 -3.14
CA VAL A 155 17.82 2.59 -3.82
C VAL A 155 17.48 3.66 -2.79
N ASP A 156 18.38 4.64 -2.65
CA ASP A 156 18.21 5.76 -1.72
C ASP A 156 17.25 6.82 -2.26
N HIS A 157 15.98 6.40 -2.39
CA HIS A 157 14.85 7.21 -2.81
C HIS A 157 13.59 6.74 -2.10
N ALA A 158 12.59 7.62 -2.01
CA ALA A 158 11.26 7.19 -1.59
C ALA A 158 10.72 6.10 -2.52
N HIS A 159 10.05 5.09 -1.95
CA HIS A 159 9.40 4.02 -2.69
C HIS A 159 7.89 4.21 -2.69
N ASN A 160 7.21 3.81 -3.77
CA ASN A 160 5.78 4.01 -3.94
C ASN A 160 5.07 2.73 -4.40
N GLY A 161 4.21 2.24 -3.54
CA GLY A 161 3.50 0.97 -3.72
C GLY A 161 4.27 -0.21 -3.13
N ILE A 162 3.54 -1.02 -2.38
CA ILE A 162 3.97 -2.34 -1.92
C ILE A 162 2.89 -3.32 -2.39
N SER A 163 3.29 -4.44 -2.95
CA SER A 163 2.35 -5.48 -3.37
C SER A 163 2.92 -6.86 -3.10
N LEU A 164 2.03 -7.79 -2.80
CA LEU A 164 2.37 -9.19 -2.67
C LEU A 164 2.40 -9.86 -4.06
N LEU A 165 3.31 -10.80 -4.26
CA LEU A 165 3.43 -11.66 -5.42
C LEU A 165 2.93 -13.07 -5.09
N SER A 166 2.55 -13.84 -6.09
CA SER A 166 1.91 -15.14 -5.90
C SER A 166 2.77 -16.18 -5.18
N ASP A 167 4.09 -16.01 -5.19
CA ASP A 167 5.03 -16.87 -4.48
C ASP A 167 5.32 -16.42 -3.03
N GLY A 168 4.60 -15.40 -2.55
CA GLY A 168 4.75 -14.83 -1.21
C GLY A 168 5.88 -13.81 -1.06
N MET A 169 6.61 -13.49 -2.13
CA MET A 169 7.52 -12.34 -2.13
C MET A 169 6.74 -11.03 -2.19
N MET A 170 7.36 -9.93 -1.82
CA MET A 170 6.80 -8.59 -2.00
C MET A 170 7.64 -7.77 -2.96
N ILE A 171 6.97 -6.87 -3.66
CA ILE A 171 7.57 -5.98 -4.64
C ILE A 171 7.25 -4.53 -4.30
N THR A 172 8.23 -3.66 -4.46
CA THR A 172 8.10 -2.20 -4.37
C THR A 172 8.91 -1.55 -5.47
N ARG A 173 8.72 -0.23 -5.69
CA ARG A 173 9.47 0.53 -6.68
C ARG A 173 9.80 1.92 -6.15
N ASN A 174 11.03 2.42 -6.41
CA ASN A 174 11.38 3.79 -6.05
C ASN A 174 10.61 4.81 -6.91
N LEU A 175 10.37 5.97 -6.34
CA LEU A 175 9.94 7.14 -7.09
C LEU A 175 11.13 7.70 -7.86
N GLU A 176 11.01 7.84 -9.17
CA GLU A 176 12.02 8.50 -10.00
C GLU A 176 11.37 9.62 -10.80
N HIS A 177 11.83 10.84 -10.56
CA HIS A 177 11.34 12.05 -11.19
C HIS A 177 12.21 12.53 -12.35
N ASP A 178 13.47 12.10 -12.40
CA ASP A 178 14.39 12.45 -13.48
C ASP A 178 14.10 11.56 -14.70
N HIS A 179 13.63 12.18 -15.77
CA HIS A 179 13.30 11.49 -17.02
C HIS A 179 14.47 10.76 -17.67
N ASN A 180 15.70 11.08 -17.28
CA ASN A 180 16.89 10.44 -17.81
C ASN A 180 17.35 9.24 -16.97
N LYS A 181 16.61 8.92 -15.91
CA LYS A 181 16.94 7.80 -15.02
C LYS A 181 15.85 6.74 -15.05
N ALA A 182 16.26 5.50 -14.86
CA ALA A 182 15.36 4.40 -14.66
C ALA A 182 14.89 4.34 -13.21
N SER A 183 13.61 4.07 -12.99
CA SER A 183 13.15 3.62 -11.69
C SER A 183 13.51 2.14 -11.49
N VAL A 184 13.57 1.69 -10.25
CA VAL A 184 14.03 0.34 -9.89
C VAL A 184 12.94 -0.37 -9.08
N PHE A 185 12.58 -1.55 -9.52
CA PHE A 185 11.79 -2.50 -8.73
C PHE A 185 12.71 -3.23 -7.76
N THR A 186 12.27 -3.36 -6.52
CA THR A 186 12.92 -4.17 -5.49
C THR A 186 11.97 -5.27 -5.05
N ILE A 187 12.41 -6.52 -5.16
CA ILE A 187 11.70 -7.71 -4.69
C ILE A 187 12.37 -8.15 -3.39
N PHE A 188 11.58 -8.39 -2.36
CA PHE A 188 12.07 -8.78 -1.05
C PHE A 188 11.18 -9.86 -0.42
N ASN A 189 11.78 -10.66 0.47
CA ASN A 189 11.06 -11.66 1.25
C ASN A 189 10.50 -10.98 2.52
N PRO A 190 9.16 -10.94 2.72
CA PRO A 190 8.56 -10.27 3.87
C PRO A 190 8.79 -11.00 5.21
N ASN A 191 9.14 -12.29 5.17
CA ASN A 191 9.40 -13.06 6.38
C ASN A 191 10.80 -12.82 6.93
N THR A 192 11.78 -12.69 6.04
CA THR A 192 13.19 -12.49 6.42
C THR A 192 13.65 -11.05 6.30
N LEU A 193 12.86 -10.17 5.70
CA LEU A 193 13.19 -8.81 5.30
C LEU A 193 14.54 -8.72 4.55
N LYS A 194 14.75 -9.63 3.60
CA LYS A 194 15.92 -9.63 2.74
C LYS A 194 15.53 -9.32 1.30
N VAL A 195 16.33 -8.47 0.66
CA VAL A 195 16.21 -8.23 -0.78
C VAL A 195 16.55 -9.52 -1.53
N VAL A 196 15.68 -9.90 -2.44
CA VAL A 196 15.86 -11.05 -3.34
C VAL A 196 16.45 -10.56 -4.67
N LYS A 197 15.91 -9.47 -5.22
CA LYS A 197 16.31 -8.95 -6.51
C LYS A 197 15.97 -7.47 -6.66
N THR A 198 16.77 -6.77 -7.48
CA THR A 198 16.46 -5.46 -8.03
C THR A 198 16.41 -5.53 -9.56
N VAL A 199 15.50 -4.78 -10.16
CA VAL A 199 15.32 -4.74 -11.62
C VAL A 199 15.09 -3.31 -12.06
N GLU A 200 15.97 -2.80 -12.94
CA GLU A 200 15.75 -1.50 -13.57
C GLU A 200 14.54 -1.55 -14.49
N PHE A 201 13.71 -0.51 -14.41
CA PHE A 201 12.55 -0.33 -15.28
C PHE A 201 12.93 0.64 -16.42
N LEU A 202 12.13 0.70 -17.48
CA LEU A 202 12.43 1.42 -18.72
C LEU A 202 12.66 2.93 -18.60
N GLY A 203 12.29 3.54 -17.47
CA GLY A 203 12.43 4.98 -17.29
C GLY A 203 11.87 5.48 -15.97
N ALA A 204 11.80 6.80 -15.86
CA ALA A 204 11.24 7.46 -14.68
C ALA A 204 9.78 7.08 -14.46
N SER A 205 9.42 6.90 -13.22
CA SER A 205 8.05 6.58 -12.84
C SER A 205 7.74 7.01 -11.41
N ILE A 206 6.63 7.73 -11.25
CA ILE A 206 6.13 8.16 -9.94
C ILE A 206 4.78 7.53 -9.58
N GLY A 207 4.06 6.99 -10.57
CA GLY A 207 2.80 6.30 -10.35
C GLY A 207 2.97 5.00 -9.59
N ARG A 208 1.91 4.53 -8.94
CA ARG A 208 1.89 3.18 -8.34
C ARG A 208 1.67 2.13 -9.42
N PHE A 209 2.23 0.96 -9.22
CA PHE A 209 2.02 -0.22 -10.06
C PHE A 209 0.88 -1.08 -9.50
N CYS A 210 0.40 -2.03 -10.28
CA CYS A 210 -0.49 -3.10 -9.81
C CYS A 210 0.03 -4.46 -10.28
N VAL A 211 -0.40 -5.50 -9.59
CA VAL A 211 -0.06 -6.89 -9.89
C VAL A 211 -1.32 -7.64 -10.28
N ASP A 212 -1.27 -8.43 -11.33
CA ASP A 212 -2.33 -9.33 -11.75
C ASP A 212 -1.82 -10.78 -11.72
N PRO A 213 -2.18 -11.56 -10.70
CA PRO A 213 -1.83 -12.97 -10.63
C PRO A 213 -2.47 -13.76 -11.76
N THR A 214 -1.66 -14.48 -12.51
CA THR A 214 -2.11 -15.37 -13.58
C THR A 214 -1.46 -16.76 -13.46
N PRO A 215 -1.99 -17.80 -14.10
CA PRO A 215 -1.38 -19.13 -14.11
C PRO A 215 0.03 -19.16 -14.74
N GLU A 216 0.33 -18.22 -15.62
CA GLU A 216 1.62 -18.10 -16.31
C GLU A 216 2.68 -17.39 -15.47
N GLY A 217 2.27 -16.65 -14.44
CA GLY A 217 3.08 -15.79 -13.58
C GLY A 217 2.33 -14.50 -13.23
N ASP A 218 2.89 -13.66 -12.38
CA ASP A 218 2.28 -12.38 -12.06
C ASP A 218 2.60 -11.34 -13.12
N TYR A 219 1.58 -10.67 -13.64
CA TYR A 219 1.76 -9.51 -14.49
C TYR A 219 1.85 -8.24 -13.64
N VAL A 220 2.94 -7.51 -13.78
CA VAL A 220 3.15 -6.23 -13.09
C VAL A 220 2.98 -5.10 -14.09
N TYR A 221 1.95 -4.27 -13.89
CA TYR A 221 1.68 -3.12 -14.74
C TYR A 221 2.21 -1.84 -14.12
N ALA A 222 3.08 -1.16 -14.84
CA ALA A 222 3.72 0.06 -14.39
C ALA A 222 3.75 1.12 -15.49
N THR A 223 3.75 2.39 -15.07
CA THR A 223 3.73 3.54 -15.98
C THR A 223 5.11 4.14 -16.16
N THR A 224 5.40 4.58 -17.38
CA THR A 224 6.38 5.62 -17.70
C THR A 224 5.63 6.91 -18.05
N PRO A 225 6.31 8.04 -18.34
CA PRO A 225 5.62 9.26 -18.76
C PRO A 225 4.74 9.12 -20.02
N THR A 226 4.93 8.09 -20.82
CA THR A 226 4.25 7.95 -22.11
C THR A 226 3.46 6.65 -22.28
N HIS A 227 3.79 5.62 -21.52
CA HIS A 227 3.21 4.29 -21.69
C HIS A 227 2.90 3.60 -20.37
N ILE A 228 1.95 2.68 -20.41
CA ILE A 228 1.82 1.60 -19.44
C ILE A 228 2.57 0.41 -20.01
N HIS A 229 3.41 -0.20 -19.23
CA HIS A 229 4.16 -1.40 -19.57
C HIS A 229 3.72 -2.57 -18.71
N ARG A 230 3.82 -3.78 -19.26
CA ARG A 230 3.65 -5.02 -18.53
C ARG A 230 5.00 -5.66 -18.32
N LEU A 231 5.27 -6.09 -17.08
CA LEU A 231 6.38 -6.96 -16.75
C LEU A 231 5.80 -8.31 -16.32
N ILE A 232 6.55 -9.37 -16.49
CA ILE A 232 6.18 -10.72 -16.08
C ILE A 232 7.10 -11.13 -14.94
N TYR A 233 6.48 -11.44 -13.79
CA TYR A 233 7.19 -12.01 -12.64
C TYR A 233 6.94 -13.50 -12.59
N LYS A 234 8.02 -14.29 -12.65
CA LYS A 234 8.01 -15.73 -12.54
C LYS A 234 9.36 -16.22 -12.03
N ASP A 235 9.34 -17.23 -11.16
CA ASP A 235 10.55 -17.87 -10.62
C ASP A 235 11.55 -16.84 -10.05
N GLN A 236 11.03 -15.90 -9.27
CA GLN A 236 11.78 -14.76 -8.67
C GLN A 236 12.49 -13.86 -9.70
N ASN A 237 12.07 -13.93 -10.95
CA ASN A 237 12.56 -13.08 -12.01
C ASN A 237 11.46 -12.14 -12.52
N LEU A 238 11.79 -10.85 -12.70
CA LEU A 238 10.91 -9.84 -13.26
C LEU A 238 11.50 -9.36 -14.59
N VAL A 239 10.76 -9.54 -15.67
CA VAL A 239 11.21 -9.17 -17.01
C VAL A 239 10.16 -8.35 -17.75
N LEU A 240 10.58 -7.42 -18.60
CA LEU A 240 9.69 -6.66 -19.45
C LEU A 240 9.02 -7.60 -20.47
N ASP A 241 7.70 -7.47 -20.63
CA ASP A 241 7.01 -8.06 -21.78
C ASP A 241 7.07 -7.10 -22.95
N GLU A 242 8.01 -7.34 -23.86
CA GLU A 242 8.25 -6.50 -25.03
C GLU A 242 7.07 -6.51 -26.03
N ASN A 243 6.19 -7.49 -25.95
CA ASN A 243 5.04 -7.63 -26.83
C ASN A 243 3.81 -6.87 -26.34
N TRP A 244 3.87 -6.25 -25.16
CA TRP A 244 2.74 -5.55 -24.57
C TRP A 244 3.11 -4.16 -24.03
N SER A 245 2.47 -3.15 -24.56
CA SER A 245 2.44 -1.81 -23.99
C SER A 245 1.20 -1.06 -24.44
N ALA A 246 0.79 -0.08 -23.69
CA ALA A 246 -0.30 0.83 -24.06
C ALA A 246 0.16 2.28 -23.95
N SER A 247 0.09 3.02 -25.06
CA SER A 247 0.36 4.45 -25.05
C SER A 247 -0.82 5.20 -24.42
N TRP A 248 -0.54 6.15 -23.55
CA TRP A 248 -1.54 7.01 -22.94
C TRP A 248 -1.15 8.49 -22.97
N PHE A 249 -0.12 8.80 -23.76
CA PHE A 249 0.52 10.10 -23.79
C PHE A 249 -0.43 11.24 -24.13
N THR A 250 -0.52 12.20 -23.21
CA THR A 250 -1.04 13.54 -23.49
C THR A 250 0.07 14.54 -23.16
N LYS A 251 0.47 15.35 -24.12
CA LYS A 251 1.57 16.30 -23.98
C LYS A 251 1.41 17.16 -22.72
N GLY A 252 2.42 17.17 -21.85
CA GLY A 252 2.45 17.99 -20.64
C GLY A 252 1.80 17.36 -19.40
N THR A 253 1.46 16.06 -19.43
CA THR A 253 0.93 15.34 -18.26
C THR A 253 1.92 14.35 -17.69
N TRP A 254 1.89 14.22 -16.35
CA TRP A 254 2.54 13.13 -15.61
C TRP A 254 1.49 12.14 -15.11
N PRO A 255 1.77 10.84 -15.11
CA PRO A 255 0.87 9.87 -14.51
C PRO A 255 0.98 9.90 -13.00
N PHE A 256 0.16 10.70 -12.37
CA PHE A 256 0.00 10.60 -10.91
C PHE A 256 -0.88 9.43 -10.47
N SER A 257 -1.67 8.87 -11.39
CA SER A 257 -2.60 7.81 -11.02
C SER A 257 -1.98 6.41 -11.09
N SER A 258 -2.47 5.56 -10.22
CA SER A 258 -2.14 4.15 -10.21
C SER A 258 -2.78 3.43 -11.38
N VAL A 259 -2.09 2.50 -11.99
CA VAL A 259 -2.69 1.48 -12.84
C VAL A 259 -3.61 0.61 -11.98
N ARG A 260 -4.80 0.28 -12.47
CA ARG A 260 -5.68 -0.72 -11.87
C ARG A 260 -6.19 -1.67 -12.96
N ILE A 261 -6.49 -2.88 -12.55
CA ILE A 261 -7.13 -3.89 -13.40
C ILE A 261 -8.56 -4.06 -12.90
N THR A 262 -9.48 -3.94 -13.81
CA THR A 262 -10.93 -4.10 -13.55
C THR A 262 -11.40 -5.49 -13.95
#